data_355cbd2dc7266b1472d15a9ab0fb3c12
#
_entry.id   355cbd2dc7266b1472d15a9ab0fb3c12
#
_cell.length_a   1.000
_cell.length_b   1.000
_cell.length_c   1.000
_cell.angle_alpha   90.00
_cell.angle_beta   90.00
_cell.angle_gamma   90.00
#
_symmetry.space_group_name_H-M   'P 1'
#
loop_
_entity.id
_entity.type
_entity.pdbx_description
1 polymer ?
#
loop_
_entity_poly.entity_id
_entity_poly.type
_entity_poly.pdbx_seq_one_letter_code
_entity_poly.pdbx_strand_id
1 'polypeptide(L)' 'MDAPAGKFAATVRVGEKGQIVIPKGARDLFDIKPGDTLLLLADVKQGIAIVRHQDFEAFTHSVMQTREHPVEPEG' A
#
# COMPACT_ATOMS: atom_id res chain seq x y z
N MET A 1 3.13 -9.17 -21.46
CA MET A 1 1.81 -9.28 -21.04
C MET A 1 1.29 -7.98 -20.51
N ASP A 2 0.16 -7.57 -20.96
CA ASP A 2 -0.39 -6.31 -20.56
C ASP A 2 -1.21 -6.41 -19.33
N ALA A 3 -0.97 -5.53 -18.41
CA ALA A 3 -1.79 -5.46 -17.23
C ALA A 3 -2.99 -4.59 -17.53
N PRO A 4 -4.08 -4.78 -16.84
CA PRO A 4 -5.22 -3.90 -17.01
C PRO A 4 -4.84 -2.48 -16.63
N ALA A 5 -5.47 -1.54 -17.25
CA ALA A 5 -5.19 -0.15 -16.98
C ALA A 5 -5.40 0.14 -15.49
N GLY A 6 -4.49 0.85 -14.92
CA GLY A 6 -4.60 1.20 -13.51
C GLY A 6 -4.23 0.11 -12.55
N LYS A 7 -3.67 -0.99 -13.03
CA LYS A 7 -3.28 -2.07 -12.16
C LYS A 7 -1.89 -2.55 -12.48
N PHE A 8 -1.22 -3.08 -11.49
CA PHE A 8 0.13 -3.56 -11.69
C PHE A 8 0.41 -4.62 -10.65
N ALA A 9 1.08 -5.67 -11.05
CA ALA A 9 1.47 -6.72 -10.14
C ALA A 9 2.87 -7.17 -10.49
N ALA A 10 3.65 -7.47 -9.50
CA ALA A 10 5.01 -7.91 -9.71
C ALA A 10 5.48 -8.61 -8.44
N THR A 11 6.55 -9.35 -8.56
CA THR A 11 7.17 -9.89 -7.37
C THR A 11 8.37 -9.03 -7.06
N VAL A 12 8.67 -8.89 -5.79
CA VAL A 12 9.84 -8.15 -5.37
C VAL A 12 10.59 -9.01 -4.38
N ARG A 13 11.88 -8.76 -4.28
CA ARG A 13 12.69 -9.53 -3.37
C ARG A 13 13.06 -8.67 -2.19
N VAL A 14 12.97 -9.22 -1.00
CA VAL A 14 13.30 -8.47 0.20
C VAL A 14 14.79 -8.57 0.42
N GLY A 15 15.43 -7.44 0.59
CA GLY A 15 16.87 -7.39 0.82
C GLY A 15 17.22 -7.73 2.26
N GLU A 16 18.49 -7.75 2.55
CA GLU A 16 18.97 -8.14 3.86
C GLU A 16 18.45 -7.28 4.99
N LYS A 17 18.18 -6.05 4.72
CA LYS A 17 17.70 -5.18 5.76
C LYS A 17 16.20 -4.99 5.73
N GLY A 18 15.52 -5.88 5.05
CA GLY A 18 14.07 -5.78 4.99
C GLY A 18 13.58 -4.78 3.94
N GLN A 19 14.43 -4.41 3.02
CA GLN A 19 14.07 -3.41 2.04
C GLN A 19 13.57 -4.03 0.76
N ILE A 20 12.70 -3.35 0.08
CA ILE A 20 12.28 -3.75 -1.26
C ILE A 20 12.37 -2.53 -2.14
N VAL A 21 12.47 -2.76 -3.44
CA VAL A 21 12.45 -1.69 -4.40
C VAL A 21 11.05 -1.64 -4.96
N ILE A 22 10.45 -0.48 -4.97
CA ILE A 22 9.13 -0.33 -5.55
C ILE A 22 9.32 -0.31 -7.06
N PRO A 23 8.73 -1.26 -7.78
CA PRO A 23 8.94 -1.35 -9.21
C PRO A 23 8.46 -0.10 -9.94
N LYS A 24 9.09 0.17 -11.07
CA LYS A 24 8.76 1.35 -11.83
C LYS A 24 7.29 1.41 -12.22
N GLY A 25 6.72 0.27 -12.55
CA GLY A 25 5.30 0.25 -12.93
C GLY A 25 4.42 0.75 -11.81
N ALA A 26 4.72 0.37 -10.58
CA ALA A 26 3.94 0.83 -9.45
C ALA A 26 4.21 2.30 -9.18
N ARG A 27 5.46 2.74 -9.31
CA ARG A 27 5.78 4.14 -9.10
C ARG A 27 5.06 5.01 -10.12
N ASP A 28 4.98 4.55 -11.35
CA ASP A 28 4.33 5.32 -12.38
C ASP A 28 2.83 5.43 -12.18
N LEU A 29 2.21 4.37 -11.69
CA LEU A 29 0.79 4.41 -11.46
C LEU A 29 0.43 5.49 -10.44
N PHE A 30 1.27 5.70 -9.46
CA PHE A 30 0.97 6.65 -8.39
C PHE A 30 1.85 7.87 -8.38
N ASP A 31 2.65 8.03 -9.42
CA ASP A 31 3.53 9.18 -9.54
C ASP A 31 4.42 9.33 -8.31
N ILE A 32 5.01 8.25 -7.89
CA ILE A 32 5.88 8.24 -6.73
C ILE A 32 7.26 8.66 -7.14
N LYS A 33 7.80 9.64 -6.46
CA LYS A 33 9.10 10.19 -6.78
C LYS A 33 10.06 10.10 -5.62
N PRO A 34 11.34 10.20 -5.89
CA PRO A 34 12.32 10.17 -4.81
C PRO A 34 12.01 11.25 -3.80
N GLY A 35 12.10 10.90 -2.56
CA GLY A 35 11.80 11.84 -1.50
C GLY A 35 10.38 11.83 -1.02
N ASP A 36 9.50 11.18 -1.75
CA ASP A 36 8.11 11.11 -1.33
C ASP A 36 7.97 10.29 -0.07
N THR A 37 7.00 10.61 0.72
CA THR A 37 6.71 9.88 1.94
C THR A 37 5.48 9.02 1.70
N LEU A 38 5.60 7.78 2.05
CA LEU A 38 4.49 6.85 1.89
C LEU A 38 4.13 6.30 3.26
N LEU A 39 2.91 5.83 3.37
CA LEU A 39 2.46 5.21 4.59
C LEU A 39 2.42 3.72 4.38
N LEU A 40 2.92 2.99 5.34
CA LEU A 40 2.90 1.55 5.26
C LEU A 40 1.91 1.04 6.27
N LEU A 41 0.98 0.23 5.83
CA LEU A 41 -0.02 -0.36 6.69
C LEU A 41 0.16 -1.85 6.65
N ALA A 42 0.09 -2.48 7.78
CA ALA A 42 0.27 -3.92 7.84
C ALA A 42 -0.82 -4.52 8.71
N ASP A 43 -1.40 -5.59 8.24
CA ASP A 43 -2.46 -6.24 8.97
C ASP A 43 -2.19 -7.73 8.83
N VAL A 44 -2.17 -8.43 9.94
CA VAL A 44 -1.81 -9.83 9.91
C VAL A 44 -2.73 -10.65 9.03
N LYS A 45 -3.95 -10.21 8.84
CA LYS A 45 -4.87 -10.94 8.00
C LYS A 45 -4.92 -10.45 6.57
N GLN A 46 -4.64 -9.20 6.36
CA GLN A 46 -4.75 -8.64 5.02
C GLN A 46 -3.42 -8.42 4.32
N GLY A 47 -2.34 -8.34 5.07
CA GLY A 47 -1.05 -8.16 4.46
C GLY A 47 -0.53 -6.76 4.62
N ILE A 48 0.35 -6.37 3.74
CA ILE A 48 0.99 -5.08 3.80
C ILE A 48 0.56 -4.24 2.62
N ALA A 49 0.25 -3.00 2.87
CA ALA A 49 -0.07 -2.06 1.81
C ALA A 49 0.77 -0.82 1.98
N ILE A 50 1.15 -0.21 0.89
CA ILE A 50 1.91 1.02 0.92
C ILE A 50 1.09 2.00 0.11
N VAL A 51 0.74 3.11 0.73
CA VAL A 51 -0.15 4.08 0.07
C VAL A 51 0.42 5.47 0.18
N ARG A 52 0.02 6.33 -0.73
CA ARG A 52 0.44 7.71 -0.67
C ARG A 52 -0.35 8.36 0.44
N HIS A 53 0.21 9.42 1.00
CA HIS A 53 -0.46 10.11 2.08
C HIS A 53 -1.87 10.55 1.68
N GLN A 54 -1.99 11.05 0.47
CA GLN A 54 -3.30 11.54 0.03
C GLN A 54 -4.32 10.43 -0.17
N ASP A 55 -3.88 9.20 -0.24
CA ASP A 55 -4.80 8.09 -0.42
C ASP A 55 -5.09 7.38 0.89
N PHE A 56 -4.47 7.82 1.96
CA PHE A 56 -4.57 7.12 3.22
C PHE A 56 -6.00 7.01 3.73
N GLU A 57 -6.71 8.10 3.72
CA GLU A 57 -8.07 8.08 4.22
C GLU A 57 -8.96 7.16 3.43
N ALA A 58 -8.85 7.22 2.12
CA ALA A 58 -9.68 6.37 1.29
C ALA A 58 -9.34 4.91 1.53
N PHE A 59 -8.05 4.62 1.64
CA PHE A 59 -7.64 3.25 1.85
C PHE A 59 -8.08 2.73 3.20
N THR A 60 -7.89 3.50 4.26
CA THR A 60 -8.27 3.05 5.58
C THR A 60 -9.76 2.93 5.70
N HIS A 61 -10.50 3.82 5.06
CA HIS A 61 -11.93 3.73 5.09
C HIS A 61 -12.38 2.42 4.45
N SER A 62 -11.81 2.11 3.30
CA SER A 62 -12.17 0.89 2.61
C SER A 62 -11.78 -0.35 3.41
N VAL A 63 -10.59 -0.37 3.96
CA VAL A 63 -10.14 -1.52 4.70
C VAL A 63 -10.85 -1.66 6.03
N MET A 64 -10.97 -0.58 6.75
CA MET A 64 -11.58 -0.64 8.06
C MET A 64 -13.08 -0.83 8.00
N GLN A 65 -13.69 -0.38 6.94
CA GLN A 65 -15.12 -0.55 6.81
C GLN A 65 -15.53 -1.99 6.64
N THR A 66 -14.62 -2.84 6.26
CA THR A 66 -14.98 -4.22 6.08
C THR A 66 -15.17 -4.90 7.41
N ARG A 67 -14.84 -4.25 8.54
CA ARG A 67 -15.01 -4.86 9.79
C ARG A 67 -16.40 -4.71 10.25
N GLU A 68 -16.85 -5.65 11.03
CA GLU A 68 -18.15 -5.62 11.52
C GLU A 68 -18.43 -4.40 12.27
N HIS A 69 -17.56 -3.92 13.03
CA HIS A 69 -17.79 -2.71 13.73
C HIS A 69 -16.44 -2.10 13.93
N PRO A 70 -16.38 -0.83 14.07
CA PRO A 70 -15.12 -0.16 14.18
C PRO A 70 -14.44 -0.60 15.42
N VAL A 71 -13.17 -0.66 15.33
CA VAL A 71 -12.40 -0.95 16.48
C VAL A 71 -12.39 0.30 17.27
N GLU A 72 -12.81 0.21 18.50
CA GLU A 72 -12.80 1.33 19.28
C GLU A 72 -11.44 1.65 19.71
N PRO A 73 -11.03 2.84 19.61
CA PRO A 73 -9.73 3.21 20.09
C PRO A 73 -9.76 2.93 21.54
N GLU A 74 -8.80 2.28 21.96
CA GLU A 74 -8.80 1.99 23.31
C GLU A 74 -8.37 3.15 23.99
N GLY A 75 -9.02 3.74 24.29
CA GLY A 75 -8.53 4.94 24.98
C GLY A 75 -8.64 4.92 24.96
#